data_0e9a910299edd7d12b21ceaaeadf0d19
#
_entry.id   0e9a910299edd7d12b21ceaaeadf0d19
#
_cell.length_a   1.000
_cell.length_b   1.000
_cell.length_c   1.000
_cell.angle_alpha   90.00
_cell.angle_beta   90.00
_cell.angle_gamma   90.00
#
_symmetry.space_group_name_H-M   'P 1'
#
loop_
_entity.id
_entity.type
_entity.pdbx_description
1 polymer ?
#
loop_
_entity_poly.entity_id
_entity_poly.type
_entity_poly.pdbx_seq_one_letter_code
_entity_poly.pdbx_strand_id
1 'polypeptide(L)'
;MEIKNSPILKNQSGAALVIALIMMIVLTLIGLASIFSSTFDIKISGNKRGSTDAFYAADSGVAVATARIDNFNINLYGTGQYDPFTDLNNVNPATAQVNITHDTTQEGAPRGYGFSAISFEFEHFLITSTGSDRTDLNPIRSTCTVQEKLVRLVPTQQGGY
;
A
#
# COMPACT_ATOMS: atom_id res chain seq x y z
N MET A 1 6.89 -61.47 63.65
CA MET A 1 7.43 -61.20 62.27
C MET A 1 7.21 -59.69 62.00
N GLU A 2 8.21 -58.90 62.39
CA GLU A 2 8.14 -57.42 62.25
C GLU A 2 8.58 -57.01 60.90
N ILE A 3 7.67 -56.40 60.16
CA ILE A 3 7.98 -55.81 58.86
C ILE A 3 8.59 -54.46 59.12
N LYS A 4 9.93 -54.38 58.94
CA LYS A 4 10.72 -53.16 59.05
C LYS A 4 10.47 -52.31 57.85
N ASN A 5 9.56 -51.36 58.00
CA ASN A 5 9.35 -50.31 56.93
C ASN A 5 10.61 -49.47 56.83
N SER A 6 11.39 -49.68 55.78
CA SER A 6 12.54 -48.87 55.48
C SER A 6 12.07 -47.48 54.97
N PRO A 7 12.63 -46.40 55.52
CA PRO A 7 12.31 -45.06 55.06
C PRO A 7 13.09 -44.75 53.77
N ILE A 8 12.50 -45.05 52.61
CA ILE A 8 13.06 -44.68 51.30
C ILE A 8 12.83 -43.19 51.01
N LEU A 9 12.32 -42.39 51.97
CA LEU A 9 11.95 -41.01 51.78
C LEU A 9 13.04 -39.98 52.16
N LYS A 10 14.33 -40.36 52.18
CA LYS A 10 15.34 -39.49 52.80
C LYS A 10 16.06 -38.51 51.84
N ASN A 11 15.66 -38.35 50.58
CA ASN A 11 16.29 -37.34 49.70
C ASN A 11 15.37 -36.74 48.63
N GLN A 12 14.08 -36.54 48.90
CA GLN A 12 13.12 -35.96 47.95
C GLN A 12 13.16 -34.43 47.93
N SER A 13 13.73 -33.78 48.93
CA SER A 13 13.81 -32.31 48.99
C SER A 13 14.68 -31.71 47.88
N GLY A 14 15.78 -32.38 47.50
CA GLY A 14 16.63 -31.95 46.39
C GLY A 14 15.97 -32.11 45.04
N ALA A 15 15.25 -33.23 44.83
CA ALA A 15 14.53 -33.47 43.59
C ALA A 15 13.36 -32.46 43.37
N ALA A 16 12.63 -32.16 44.44
CA ALA A 16 11.55 -31.18 44.39
C ALA A 16 12.06 -29.77 44.05
N LEU A 17 13.21 -29.36 44.57
CA LEU A 17 13.83 -28.08 44.23
C LEU A 17 14.23 -28.00 42.74
N VAL A 18 14.84 -29.07 42.20
CA VAL A 18 15.22 -29.13 40.78
C VAL A 18 14.00 -29.08 39.87
N ILE A 19 12.93 -29.80 40.18
CA ILE A 19 11.69 -29.78 39.43
C ILE A 19 11.05 -28.39 39.47
N ALA A 20 11.00 -27.74 40.65
CA ALA A 20 10.49 -26.38 40.76
C ALA A 20 11.29 -25.37 39.92
N LEU A 21 12.62 -25.51 39.90
CA LEU A 21 13.50 -24.65 39.12
C LEU A 21 13.30 -24.85 37.60
N ILE A 22 13.17 -26.10 37.17
CA ILE A 22 12.88 -26.43 35.76
C ILE A 22 11.50 -25.87 35.36
N MET A 23 10.49 -26.05 36.20
CA MET A 23 9.15 -25.50 35.93
C MET A 23 9.17 -23.97 35.84
N MET A 24 9.95 -23.29 36.68
CA MET A 24 10.09 -21.84 36.64
C MET A 24 10.77 -21.38 35.33
N ILE A 25 11.80 -22.09 34.87
CA ILE A 25 12.44 -21.80 33.61
C ILE A 25 11.47 -22.02 32.44
N VAL A 26 10.74 -23.10 32.40
CA VAL A 26 9.78 -23.40 31.35
C VAL A 26 8.68 -22.35 31.32
N LEU A 27 8.13 -21.96 32.47
CA LEU A 27 7.10 -20.91 32.53
C LEU A 27 7.62 -19.55 32.05
N THR A 28 8.86 -19.20 32.43
CA THR A 28 9.45 -17.93 31.95
C THR A 28 9.69 -17.95 30.45
N LEU A 29 10.13 -19.07 29.88
CA LEU A 29 10.30 -19.20 28.42
C LEU A 29 8.97 -19.09 27.67
N ILE A 30 7.90 -19.71 28.18
CA ILE A 30 6.55 -19.60 27.60
C ILE A 30 6.06 -18.15 27.69
N GLY A 31 6.26 -17.48 28.81
CA GLY A 31 5.90 -16.08 29.00
C GLY A 31 6.62 -15.16 28.02
N LEU A 32 7.93 -15.33 27.85
CA LEU A 32 8.73 -14.57 26.87
C LEU A 32 8.27 -14.83 25.43
N ALA A 33 8.03 -16.08 25.06
CA ALA A 33 7.53 -16.44 23.73
C ALA A 33 6.19 -15.75 23.42
N SER A 34 5.28 -15.68 24.38
CA SER A 34 3.99 -15.00 24.25
C SER A 34 4.14 -13.49 24.03
N ILE A 35 5.08 -12.84 24.72
CA ILE A 35 5.37 -11.41 24.57
C ILE A 35 5.93 -11.14 23.18
N PHE A 36 6.86 -11.96 22.69
CA PHE A 36 7.42 -11.81 21.34
C PHE A 36 6.33 -11.95 20.27
N SER A 37 5.48 -12.98 20.36
CA SER A 37 4.37 -13.17 19.42
C SER A 37 3.46 -11.95 19.37
N SER A 38 3.01 -11.47 20.53
CA SER A 38 2.15 -10.27 20.61
C SER A 38 2.80 -9.02 20.02
N THR A 39 4.11 -8.83 20.25
CA THR A 39 4.85 -7.69 19.70
C THR A 39 4.93 -7.76 18.17
N PHE A 40 5.14 -8.95 17.60
CA PHE A 40 5.16 -9.14 16.16
C PHE A 40 3.78 -8.86 15.54
N ASP A 41 2.71 -9.34 16.15
CA ASP A 41 1.35 -9.12 15.68
C ASP A 41 0.99 -7.62 15.63
N ILE A 42 1.39 -6.85 16.64
CA ILE A 42 1.20 -5.40 16.66
C ILE A 42 1.98 -4.73 15.52
N LYS A 43 3.25 -5.12 15.30
CA LYS A 43 4.07 -4.56 14.22
C LYS A 43 3.51 -4.89 12.84
N ILE A 44 3.08 -6.14 12.62
CA ILE A 44 2.49 -6.58 11.35
C ILE A 44 1.18 -5.82 11.10
N SER A 45 0.33 -5.69 12.12
CA SER A 45 -0.92 -4.94 12.01
C SER A 45 -0.69 -3.46 11.68
N GLY A 46 0.29 -2.84 12.35
CA GLY A 46 0.69 -1.45 12.09
C GLY A 46 1.20 -1.24 10.67
N ASN A 47 2.08 -2.13 10.20
CA ASN A 47 2.61 -2.07 8.83
C ASN A 47 1.53 -2.29 7.78
N LYS A 48 0.61 -3.24 8.02
CA LYS A 48 -0.52 -3.49 7.12
C LYS A 48 -1.42 -2.28 7.01
N ARG A 49 -1.72 -1.63 8.13
CA ARG A 49 -2.54 -0.41 8.13
C ARG A 49 -1.85 0.70 7.33
N GLY A 50 -0.57 0.99 7.59
CA GLY A 50 0.18 2.00 6.86
C GLY A 50 0.23 1.73 5.35
N SER A 51 0.46 0.47 4.95
CA SER A 51 0.43 0.08 3.54
C SER A 51 -0.95 0.27 2.90
N THR A 52 -2.03 -0.04 3.63
CA THR A 52 -3.40 0.15 3.16
C THR A 52 -3.74 1.63 3.02
N ASP A 53 -3.34 2.46 3.99
CA ASP A 53 -3.55 3.91 3.95
C ASP A 53 -2.79 4.55 2.78
N ALA A 54 -1.54 4.14 2.53
CA ALA A 54 -0.75 4.60 1.38
C ALA A 54 -1.38 4.18 0.03
N PHE A 55 -1.94 2.97 -0.05
CA PHE A 55 -2.63 2.51 -1.26
C PHE A 55 -3.88 3.35 -1.53
N TYR A 56 -4.73 3.57 -0.52
CA TYR A 56 -5.93 4.40 -0.70
C TYR A 56 -5.60 5.86 -1.01
N ALA A 57 -4.51 6.38 -0.46
CA ALA A 57 -4.01 7.70 -0.82
C ALA A 57 -3.65 7.76 -2.32
N ALA A 58 -2.89 6.77 -2.83
CA ALA A 58 -2.53 6.70 -4.24
C ALA A 58 -3.77 6.55 -5.14
N ASP A 59 -4.70 5.68 -4.78
CA ASP A 59 -5.94 5.45 -5.52
C ASP A 59 -6.82 6.71 -5.56
N SER A 60 -6.93 7.42 -4.44
CA SER A 60 -7.64 8.71 -4.40
C SER A 60 -7.00 9.76 -5.31
N GLY A 61 -5.68 9.77 -5.43
CA GLY A 61 -4.96 10.65 -6.36
C GLY A 61 -5.33 10.37 -7.82
N VAL A 62 -5.40 9.10 -8.20
CA VAL A 62 -5.87 8.69 -9.54
C VAL A 62 -7.31 9.13 -9.76
N ALA A 63 -8.19 8.88 -8.77
CA ALA A 63 -9.60 9.25 -8.86
C ALA A 63 -9.81 10.76 -9.05
N VAL A 64 -9.05 11.60 -8.35
CA VAL A 64 -9.10 13.07 -8.52
C VAL A 64 -8.57 13.47 -9.89
N ALA A 65 -7.48 12.86 -10.36
CA ALA A 65 -6.93 13.15 -11.70
C ALA A 65 -7.94 12.83 -12.81
N THR A 66 -8.62 11.69 -12.71
CA THR A 66 -9.59 11.23 -13.72
C THR A 66 -10.95 11.93 -13.64
N ALA A 67 -11.27 12.57 -12.52
CA ALA A 67 -12.55 13.27 -12.33
C ALA A 67 -12.73 14.47 -13.28
N ARG A 68 -11.65 15.04 -13.81
CA ARG A 68 -11.70 16.22 -14.67
C ARG A 68 -11.02 15.98 -15.99
N ILE A 69 -11.77 16.14 -17.06
CA ILE A 69 -11.26 15.98 -18.43
C ILE A 69 -10.20 17.04 -18.78
N ASP A 70 -10.25 18.21 -18.14
CA ASP A 70 -9.31 19.30 -18.36
C ASP A 70 -7.88 18.93 -18.00
N ASN A 71 -7.70 18.00 -17.05
CA ASN A 71 -6.39 17.48 -16.68
C ASN A 71 -5.67 16.75 -17.84
N PHE A 72 -6.41 16.35 -18.88
CA PHE A 72 -5.89 15.64 -20.06
C PHE A 72 -5.80 16.53 -21.30
N ASN A 73 -5.58 17.83 -21.11
CA ASN A 73 -5.35 18.75 -22.21
C ASN A 73 -3.86 18.77 -22.56
N ILE A 74 -3.50 18.36 -23.78
CA ILE A 74 -2.12 18.28 -24.27
C ILE A 74 -1.34 19.59 -24.08
N ASN A 75 -2.02 20.74 -24.16
CA ASN A 75 -1.38 22.04 -23.98
C ASN A 75 -0.79 22.27 -22.57
N LEU A 76 -1.18 21.48 -21.57
CA LEU A 76 -0.65 21.53 -20.21
C LEU A 76 0.69 20.81 -20.07
N TYR A 77 1.03 19.95 -21.03
CA TYR A 77 2.18 19.02 -20.96
C TYR A 77 3.45 19.55 -21.63
N GLY A 78 3.73 20.83 -21.61
CA GLY A 78 4.84 21.47 -22.34
C GLY A 78 6.21 20.79 -22.21
N THR A 79 6.48 20.04 -21.12
CA THR A 79 7.71 19.27 -20.89
C THR A 79 7.46 17.77 -20.70
N GLY A 80 6.24 17.28 -21.00
CA GLY A 80 5.88 15.87 -20.95
C GLY A 80 5.25 15.36 -19.65
N GLN A 81 5.20 16.15 -18.59
CA GLN A 81 4.54 15.80 -17.33
C GLN A 81 3.68 16.93 -16.81
N TYR A 82 2.53 16.60 -16.25
CA TYR A 82 1.60 17.53 -15.64
C TYR A 82 1.18 17.05 -14.25
N ASP A 83 1.29 17.94 -13.26
CA ASP A 83 0.76 17.72 -11.91
C ASP A 83 -0.63 18.36 -11.82
N PRO A 84 -1.71 17.56 -11.71
CA PRO A 84 -3.07 18.07 -11.65
C PRO A 84 -3.36 18.88 -10.38
N PHE A 85 -2.53 18.78 -9.35
CA PHE A 85 -2.71 19.51 -8.10
C PHE A 85 -2.15 20.93 -8.14
N THR A 86 -1.48 21.31 -9.23
CA THR A 86 -1.14 22.71 -9.49
C THR A 86 -2.36 23.55 -9.86
N ASP A 87 -3.43 22.93 -10.35
CA ASP A 87 -4.72 23.61 -10.58
C ASP A 87 -5.52 23.67 -9.28
N LEU A 88 -5.82 24.87 -8.80
CA LEU A 88 -6.60 25.13 -7.58
C LEU A 88 -8.03 24.58 -7.63
N ASN A 89 -8.54 24.24 -8.79
CA ASN A 89 -9.86 23.64 -8.94
C ASN A 89 -9.85 22.13 -8.65
N ASN A 90 -8.68 21.49 -8.57
CA ASN A 90 -8.55 20.10 -8.19
C ASN A 90 -8.40 19.98 -6.67
N VAL A 91 -9.10 19.01 -6.10
CA VAL A 91 -8.94 18.67 -4.67
C VAL A 91 -7.60 17.99 -4.49
N ASN A 92 -6.70 18.61 -3.72
CA ASN A 92 -5.39 18.02 -3.43
C ASN A 92 -5.49 17.13 -2.17
N PRO A 93 -5.41 15.81 -2.29
CA PRO A 93 -5.21 14.93 -1.15
C PRO A 93 -3.76 15.11 -0.67
N ALA A 94 -3.55 15.75 0.46
CA ALA A 94 -2.23 16.09 1.00
C ALA A 94 -1.24 14.91 1.13
N THR A 95 -1.73 13.67 0.99
CA THR A 95 -0.97 12.42 1.10
C THR A 95 -0.68 11.75 -0.25
N ALA A 96 -1.14 12.33 -1.37
CA ALA A 96 -0.90 11.80 -2.71
C ALA A 96 -0.16 12.84 -3.58
N GLN A 97 0.76 12.34 -4.40
CA GLN A 97 1.41 13.09 -5.48
C GLN A 97 1.05 12.42 -6.80
N VAL A 98 0.57 13.19 -7.76
CA VAL A 98 0.16 12.67 -9.06
C VAL A 98 0.92 13.36 -10.16
N ASN A 99 1.42 12.55 -11.09
CA ASN A 99 2.00 13.02 -12.35
C ASN A 99 1.27 12.35 -13.50
N ILE A 100 0.83 13.15 -14.46
CA ILE A 100 0.22 12.69 -15.70
C ILE A 100 1.23 12.92 -16.82
N THR A 101 1.50 11.87 -17.59
CA THR A 101 2.41 11.92 -18.75
C THR A 101 1.63 11.60 -20.03
N HIS A 102 1.82 12.40 -21.07
CA HIS A 102 1.29 12.09 -22.40
C HIS A 102 2.21 11.07 -23.08
N ASP A 103 1.67 9.91 -23.42
CA ASP A 103 2.43 8.83 -24.07
C ASP A 103 2.33 8.97 -25.60
N THR A 104 3.30 9.63 -26.18
CA THR A 104 3.39 9.84 -27.64
C THR A 104 3.86 8.60 -28.40
N THR A 105 4.21 7.52 -27.73
CA THR A 105 4.68 6.29 -28.36
C THR A 105 3.55 5.36 -28.80
N GLN A 106 2.32 5.61 -28.34
CA GLN A 106 1.13 4.83 -28.67
C GLN A 106 0.10 5.73 -29.36
N GLU A 107 -0.11 5.49 -30.65
CA GLU A 107 -1.05 6.27 -31.48
C GLU A 107 -2.28 5.44 -31.93
N GLY A 108 -2.45 4.24 -31.43
CA GLY A 108 -3.47 3.30 -31.87
C GLY A 108 -4.74 3.26 -31.00
N ALA A 109 -5.86 2.87 -31.62
CA ALA A 109 -7.08 2.57 -30.89
C ALA A 109 -6.85 1.49 -29.83
N PRO A 110 -7.42 1.63 -28.62
CA PRO A 110 -7.32 0.60 -27.60
C PRO A 110 -8.00 -0.69 -28.09
N ARG A 111 -7.34 -1.82 -27.91
CA ARG A 111 -7.85 -3.12 -28.38
C ARG A 111 -9.15 -3.48 -27.67
N GLY A 112 -10.14 -3.93 -28.43
CA GLY A 112 -11.38 -4.49 -27.91
C GLY A 112 -12.56 -3.54 -27.76
N TYR A 113 -12.40 -2.24 -28.02
CA TYR A 113 -13.49 -1.26 -27.85
C TYR A 113 -14.26 -0.90 -29.13
N GLY A 114 -13.84 -1.40 -30.30
CA GLY A 114 -14.57 -1.20 -31.56
C GLY A 114 -14.65 0.25 -32.07
N PHE A 115 -13.80 1.15 -31.58
CA PHE A 115 -13.74 2.52 -32.06
C PHE A 115 -13.06 2.60 -33.43
N SER A 116 -13.59 3.47 -34.29
CA SER A 116 -13.02 3.71 -35.65
C SER A 116 -11.87 4.71 -35.57
N ALA A 117 -10.69 4.29 -35.98
CA ALA A 117 -9.53 5.16 -36.11
C ALA A 117 -9.70 6.27 -37.20
N ILE A 118 -10.74 6.21 -38.02
CA ILE A 118 -11.05 7.22 -39.02
C ILE A 118 -11.77 8.42 -38.42
N SER A 119 -12.59 8.17 -37.39
CA SER A 119 -13.47 9.19 -36.78
C SER A 119 -12.92 9.79 -35.50
N PHE A 120 -11.91 9.16 -34.90
CA PHE A 120 -11.35 9.57 -33.60
C PHE A 120 -9.82 9.49 -33.63
N GLU A 121 -9.19 10.49 -33.04
CA GLU A 121 -7.81 10.46 -32.60
C GLU A 121 -7.75 9.89 -31.17
N PHE A 122 -6.69 9.14 -30.85
CA PHE A 122 -6.52 8.49 -29.55
C PHE A 122 -5.29 9.08 -28.86
N GLU A 123 -5.54 9.81 -27.78
CA GLU A 123 -4.50 10.37 -26.95
C GLU A 123 -4.29 9.47 -25.73
N HIS A 124 -3.09 8.94 -25.58
CA HIS A 124 -2.74 8.03 -24.50
C HIS A 124 -2.06 8.78 -23.36
N PHE A 125 -2.54 8.55 -22.16
CA PHE A 125 -1.99 9.15 -20.94
C PHE A 125 -1.60 8.08 -19.95
N LEU A 126 -0.49 8.29 -19.24
CA LEU A 126 -0.07 7.51 -18.10
C LEU A 126 -0.19 8.38 -16.85
N ILE A 127 -1.05 7.97 -15.94
CA ILE A 127 -1.21 8.59 -14.63
C ILE A 127 -0.35 7.79 -13.64
N THR A 128 0.56 8.46 -12.95
CA THR A 128 1.35 7.88 -11.86
C THR A 128 1.02 8.59 -10.58
N SER A 129 0.38 7.90 -9.65
CA SER A 129 0.03 8.43 -8.33
C SER A 129 0.84 7.73 -7.26
N THR A 130 1.52 8.49 -6.42
CA THR A 130 2.28 8.01 -5.28
C THR A 130 1.60 8.49 -4.00
N GLY A 131 1.03 7.55 -3.27
CA GLY A 131 0.42 7.80 -1.97
C GLY A 131 1.37 7.47 -0.82
N SER A 132 1.22 8.17 0.29
CA SER A 132 1.93 7.92 1.55
C SER A 132 0.95 7.69 2.69
N ASP A 133 1.38 6.95 3.69
CA ASP A 133 0.66 6.86 4.95
C ASP A 133 0.59 8.25 5.61
N ARG A 134 -0.34 8.46 6.55
CA ARG A 134 -0.52 9.74 7.22
C ARG A 134 0.79 10.22 7.81
N THR A 135 1.21 11.39 7.33
CA THR A 135 2.51 12.01 7.56
C THR A 135 2.66 12.73 8.90
N ASP A 136 1.66 12.69 9.78
CA ASP A 136 1.75 13.27 11.12
C ASP A 136 2.85 12.64 11.98
N LEU A 137 3.39 11.53 11.51
CA LEU A 137 4.52 10.82 12.11
C LEU A 137 5.68 10.78 11.12
N ASN A 138 6.59 11.72 11.26
CA ASN A 138 7.87 11.66 10.55
C ASN A 138 8.77 10.56 11.18
N PRO A 139 9.29 9.56 10.42
CA PRO A 139 9.31 9.48 8.97
C PRO A 139 8.09 8.76 8.35
N ILE A 140 7.81 9.05 7.06
CA ILE A 140 6.88 8.29 6.21
C ILE A 140 7.26 6.80 6.28
N ARG A 141 6.33 5.95 6.70
CA ARG A 141 6.60 4.51 6.91
C ARG A 141 6.21 3.65 5.74
N SER A 142 5.21 4.07 4.98
CA SER A 142 4.70 3.31 3.85
C SER A 142 4.39 4.23 2.68
N THR A 143 4.80 3.81 1.50
CA THR A 143 4.46 4.46 0.23
C THR A 143 3.92 3.42 -0.73
N CYS A 144 2.97 3.81 -1.57
CA CYS A 144 2.43 2.99 -2.64
C CYS A 144 2.34 3.82 -3.91
N THR A 145 2.73 3.23 -5.04
CA THR A 145 2.59 3.87 -6.35
C THR A 145 1.61 3.08 -7.19
N VAL A 146 0.57 3.76 -7.66
CA VAL A 146 -0.44 3.23 -8.60
C VAL A 146 -0.22 3.89 -9.95
N GLN A 147 -0.23 3.07 -11.00
CA GLN A 147 -0.16 3.55 -12.38
C GLN A 147 -1.40 3.13 -13.14
N GLU A 148 -2.01 4.08 -13.83
CA GLU A 148 -3.18 3.84 -14.68
C GLU A 148 -2.96 4.43 -16.06
N LYS A 149 -3.35 3.67 -17.11
CA LYS A 149 -3.37 4.15 -18.48
C LYS A 149 -4.77 4.59 -18.84
N LEU A 150 -4.87 5.81 -19.36
CA LEU A 150 -6.10 6.40 -19.83
C LEU A 150 -5.97 6.75 -21.30
N VAL A 151 -7.04 6.54 -22.06
CA VAL A 151 -7.11 6.94 -23.48
C VAL A 151 -8.24 7.93 -23.63
N ARG A 152 -7.91 9.11 -24.12
CA ARG A 152 -8.88 10.13 -24.48
C ARG A 152 -9.20 10.01 -25.97
N LEU A 153 -10.50 10.01 -26.27
CA LEU A 153 -10.99 10.06 -27.64
C LEU A 153 -11.22 11.52 -28.04
N VAL A 154 -10.54 11.97 -29.06
CA VAL A 154 -10.72 13.29 -29.65
C VAL A 154 -11.37 13.10 -31.02
N PRO A 155 -12.56 13.67 -31.27
CA PRO A 155 -13.16 13.61 -32.62
C PRO A 155 -12.23 14.28 -33.65
N THR A 156 -11.88 13.55 -34.69
CA THR A 156 -11.20 14.17 -35.85
C THR A 156 -12.15 15.17 -36.48
N GLN A 157 -11.81 16.46 -36.44
CA GLN A 157 -12.52 17.45 -37.22
C GLN A 157 -12.29 17.13 -38.70
N GLN A 158 -13.20 16.38 -39.31
CA GLN A 158 -13.28 16.38 -40.76
C GLN A 158 -13.56 17.81 -41.19
N GLY A 159 -12.55 18.44 -41.81
CA GLY A 159 -12.65 19.79 -42.28
C GLY A 159 -13.92 19.93 -43.14
N GLY A 160 -14.84 20.80 -42.69
CA GLY A 160 -15.98 21.18 -43.48
C GLY A 160 -15.45 21.84 -44.78
N TYR A 161 -15.93 21.35 -45.88
CA TYR A 161 -15.85 21.99 -47.16
C TYR A 161 -16.65 23.28 -47.16
#